data_bc492e15834f5774053e2da0d4703322
#
_entry.id   bc492e15834f5774053e2da0d4703322
#
_cell.length_a   1.000
_cell.length_b   1.000
_cell.length_c   1.000
_cell.angle_alpha   90.00
_cell.angle_beta   90.00
_cell.angle_gamma   90.00
#
_symmetry.space_group_name_H-M   'P 1'
#
loop_
_entity.id
_entity.type
_entity.pdbx_description
1 polymer ?
#
loop_
_entity_poly.entity_id
_entity_poly.type
_entity_poly.pdbx_seq_one_letter_code
_entity_poly.pdbx_strand_id
1 'polypeptide(L)'
;MPLIIIAAGVALLLVLMIGFKVNGFIALVLVAAVVGFAEGMGAQDVLHSIQNGIGGTLGGLAMILGFGAMLGRLISDTGAAQRIATTLINTFGKKRVQWALVITGLIVGLAMFFEVGFVLLLPLVFTIVASSGLPLLYVGVPMVAALSVTHCFLPPHPGPTAIATIFEANLGTTLLYGLIITIPTVIVAGPLFSKLLARFEKAPPEGLFNPHLFSEEEMPSFWNSIFAAVIPVILMAIAAVCQITLPKTNAVRVFFEFIGNPAVALFIAIIIAIFTLGRRNGRTVEQVMDIVGESIGAIAMIVFIIAGGGAFKQVLVDSGVGQYISQLMTGTSLSPLLMCWTVAAVLRIALGSATVAAITTAGVVLPIINVTHADPALMVLATGAGSVIASHVNDPGFWLFKGYFNLSVGETLRTWTVMETLISDMGLLGVLALNAVLH
;
A
#
# COMPACT_ATOMS: atom_id res chain seq x y z
N MET A 1 -1.40 -11.97 32.13
CA MET A 1 -0.68 -10.69 32.25
C MET A 1 -0.22 -10.15 30.88
N PRO A 2 0.49 -10.90 30.01
CA PRO A 2 1.04 -10.33 28.77
C PRO A 2 0.03 -9.64 27.84
N LEU A 3 -1.18 -10.21 27.65
CA LEU A 3 -2.21 -9.56 26.82
C LEU A 3 -2.66 -8.19 27.34
N ILE A 4 -2.69 -8.02 28.66
CA ILE A 4 -3.06 -6.74 29.29
C ILE A 4 -1.95 -5.71 29.05
N ILE A 5 -0.68 -6.13 29.12
CA ILE A 5 0.48 -5.27 28.83
C ILE A 5 0.47 -4.85 27.36
N ILE A 6 0.20 -5.77 26.43
CA ILE A 6 0.06 -5.43 25.00
C ILE A 6 -1.10 -4.47 24.78
N ALA A 7 -2.28 -4.76 25.34
CA ALA A 7 -3.45 -3.89 25.22
C ALA A 7 -3.18 -2.49 25.78
N ALA A 8 -2.50 -2.41 26.93
CA ALA A 8 -2.06 -1.15 27.52
C ALA A 8 -1.02 -0.43 26.64
N GLY A 9 -0.07 -1.18 26.06
CA GLY A 9 0.88 -0.64 25.07
C GLY A 9 0.20 -0.07 23.84
N VAL A 10 -0.77 -0.80 23.28
CA VAL A 10 -1.58 -0.29 22.15
C VAL A 10 -2.39 0.94 22.57
N ALA A 11 -3.02 0.93 23.76
CA ALA A 11 -3.73 2.10 24.27
C ALA A 11 -2.78 3.30 24.45
N LEU A 12 -1.57 3.08 24.97
CA LEU A 12 -0.55 4.12 25.07
C LEU A 12 -0.16 4.67 23.68
N LEU A 13 0.02 3.79 22.68
CA LEU A 13 0.30 4.19 21.30
C LEU A 13 -0.80 5.13 20.77
N LEU A 14 -2.06 4.77 21.00
CA LEU A 14 -3.21 5.58 20.59
C LEU A 14 -3.20 6.95 21.30
N VAL A 15 -2.97 6.98 22.61
CA VAL A 15 -2.88 8.23 23.39
C VAL A 15 -1.74 9.12 22.89
N LEU A 16 -0.56 8.55 22.61
CA LEU A 16 0.58 9.31 22.09
C LEU A 16 0.29 9.89 20.70
N MET A 17 -0.26 9.09 19.79
CA MET A 17 -0.46 9.52 18.41
C MET A 17 -1.69 10.43 18.24
N ILE A 18 -2.80 10.14 18.92
CA ILE A 18 -4.06 10.87 18.79
C ILE A 18 -4.11 12.05 19.76
N GLY A 19 -3.83 11.80 21.05
CA GLY A 19 -3.92 12.79 22.11
C GLY A 19 -2.77 13.80 22.06
N PHE A 20 -1.55 13.31 22.04
CA PHE A 20 -0.34 14.15 22.07
C PHE A 20 0.23 14.46 20.68
N LYS A 21 -0.31 13.87 19.60
CA LYS A 21 0.15 14.03 18.20
C LYS A 21 1.66 13.70 18.03
N VAL A 22 2.16 12.77 18.82
CA VAL A 22 3.54 12.30 18.72
C VAL A 22 3.75 11.59 17.39
N ASN A 23 4.91 11.82 16.79
CA ASN A 23 5.31 11.15 15.55
C ASN A 23 5.24 9.63 15.69
N GLY A 24 4.74 8.91 14.67
CA GLY A 24 4.51 7.46 14.70
C GLY A 24 5.76 6.63 14.99
N PHE A 25 6.93 7.03 14.46
CA PHE A 25 8.19 6.35 14.78
C PHE A 25 8.56 6.48 16.24
N ILE A 26 8.51 7.70 16.79
CA ILE A 26 8.82 7.96 18.21
C ILE A 26 7.83 7.21 19.11
N ALA A 27 6.54 7.24 18.78
CA ALA A 27 5.50 6.55 19.54
C ALA A 27 5.71 5.03 19.55
N LEU A 28 6.02 4.42 18.41
CA LEU A 28 6.27 2.97 18.31
C LEU A 28 7.50 2.54 19.08
N VAL A 29 8.61 3.29 18.99
CA VAL A 29 9.84 2.97 19.73
C VAL A 29 9.63 3.15 21.23
N LEU A 30 8.94 4.21 21.66
CA LEU A 30 8.64 4.44 23.08
C LEU A 30 7.73 3.32 23.64
N VAL A 31 6.69 2.95 22.92
CA VAL A 31 5.77 1.88 23.33
C VAL A 31 6.49 0.53 23.35
N ALA A 32 7.36 0.26 22.37
CA ALA A 32 8.19 -0.94 22.39
C ALA A 32 9.04 -1.03 23.67
N ALA A 33 9.70 0.08 24.04
CA ALA A 33 10.48 0.12 25.28
C ALA A 33 9.63 -0.09 26.53
N VAL A 34 8.48 0.61 26.65
CA VAL A 34 7.57 0.48 27.80
C VAL A 34 7.03 -0.95 27.92
N VAL A 35 6.63 -1.57 26.81
CA VAL A 35 6.13 -2.95 26.79
C VAL A 35 7.25 -3.93 27.19
N GLY A 36 8.47 -3.78 26.64
CA GLY A 36 9.60 -4.63 26.99
C GLY A 36 9.92 -4.58 28.50
N PHE A 37 9.95 -3.39 29.09
CA PHE A 37 10.14 -3.24 30.55
C PHE A 37 8.98 -3.84 31.35
N ALA A 38 7.75 -3.65 30.94
CA ALA A 38 6.56 -4.17 31.60
C ALA A 38 6.50 -5.71 31.54
N GLU A 39 7.06 -6.34 30.52
CA GLU A 39 7.22 -7.79 30.38
C GLU A 39 8.47 -8.31 31.14
N GLY A 40 9.23 -7.44 31.83
CA GLY A 40 10.36 -7.82 32.67
C GLY A 40 11.70 -7.94 31.96
N MET A 41 11.84 -7.43 30.73
CA MET A 41 13.12 -7.42 30.02
C MET A 41 14.11 -6.45 30.65
N GLY A 42 15.39 -6.81 30.65
CA GLY A 42 16.46 -5.93 31.09
C GLY A 42 16.66 -4.75 30.14
N ALA A 43 17.22 -3.63 30.60
CA ALA A 43 17.40 -2.43 29.78
C ALA A 43 18.24 -2.67 28.52
N GLN A 44 19.28 -3.49 28.63
CA GLN A 44 20.13 -3.85 27.48
C GLN A 44 19.36 -4.75 26.49
N ASP A 45 18.55 -5.69 26.98
CA ASP A 45 17.76 -6.58 26.12
C ASP A 45 16.71 -5.80 25.35
N VAL A 46 16.02 -4.84 26.01
CA VAL A 46 15.08 -3.92 25.34
C VAL A 46 15.78 -3.14 24.23
N LEU A 47 16.96 -2.55 24.52
CA LEU A 47 17.72 -1.80 23.54
C LEU A 47 18.15 -2.68 22.36
N HIS A 48 18.66 -3.88 22.62
CA HIS A 48 19.05 -4.83 21.58
C HIS A 48 17.85 -5.28 20.72
N SER A 49 16.71 -5.57 21.34
CA SER A 49 15.49 -5.93 20.61
C SER A 49 15.02 -4.80 19.69
N ILE A 50 15.03 -3.55 20.17
CA ILE A 50 14.68 -2.38 19.36
C ILE A 50 15.65 -2.24 18.18
N GLN A 51 16.96 -2.29 18.41
CA GLN A 51 17.99 -2.17 17.36
C GLN A 51 17.89 -3.29 16.33
N ASN A 52 17.73 -4.54 16.77
CA ASN A 52 17.57 -5.70 15.90
C ASN A 52 16.27 -5.62 15.09
N GLY A 53 15.18 -5.17 15.69
CA GLY A 53 13.90 -4.98 15.03
C GLY A 53 13.96 -3.92 13.92
N ILE A 54 14.59 -2.77 14.20
CA ILE A 54 14.84 -1.71 13.22
C ILE A 54 15.74 -2.23 12.10
N GLY A 55 16.90 -2.80 12.46
CA GLY A 55 17.91 -3.25 11.49
C GLY A 55 17.42 -4.39 10.60
N GLY A 56 16.77 -5.41 11.18
CA GLY A 56 16.21 -6.53 10.43
C GLY A 56 15.10 -6.10 9.46
N THR A 57 14.22 -5.21 9.91
CA THR A 57 13.12 -4.70 9.07
C THR A 57 13.65 -3.81 7.94
N LEU A 58 14.52 -2.85 8.24
CA LEU A 58 15.10 -1.98 7.21
C LEU A 58 16.02 -2.72 6.25
N GLY A 59 16.80 -3.70 6.74
CA GLY A 59 17.68 -4.52 5.90
C GLY A 59 16.91 -5.23 4.78
N GLY A 60 15.72 -5.74 5.06
CA GLY A 60 14.86 -6.37 4.06
C GLY A 60 14.12 -5.40 3.13
N LEU A 61 13.83 -4.19 3.59
CA LEU A 61 12.90 -3.28 2.91
C LEU A 61 13.56 -2.07 2.25
N ALA A 62 14.75 -1.64 2.67
CA ALA A 62 15.34 -0.39 2.21
C ALA A 62 15.48 -0.31 0.69
N MET A 63 15.94 -1.39 0.03
CA MET A 63 16.05 -1.44 -1.43
C MET A 63 14.68 -1.40 -2.11
N ILE A 64 13.70 -2.14 -1.58
CA ILE A 64 12.35 -2.20 -2.18
C ILE A 64 11.68 -0.84 -2.12
N LEU A 65 11.69 -0.21 -0.94
CA LEU A 65 11.07 1.10 -0.75
C LEU A 65 11.82 2.20 -1.50
N GLY A 66 13.16 2.17 -1.46
CA GLY A 66 14.01 3.13 -2.16
C GLY A 66 13.82 3.07 -3.67
N PHE A 67 14.01 1.90 -4.28
CA PHE A 67 13.86 1.75 -5.72
C PHE A 67 12.41 1.97 -6.18
N GLY A 68 11.41 1.58 -5.37
CA GLY A 68 10.01 1.86 -5.65
C GLY A 68 9.71 3.36 -5.71
N ALA A 69 10.23 4.14 -4.73
CA ALA A 69 10.06 5.60 -4.72
C ALA A 69 10.76 6.27 -5.92
N MET A 70 11.99 5.82 -6.23
CA MET A 70 12.76 6.31 -7.38
C MET A 70 12.03 6.05 -8.70
N LEU A 71 11.52 4.84 -8.89
CA LEU A 71 10.76 4.46 -10.08
C LEU A 71 9.49 5.30 -10.20
N GLY A 72 8.72 5.43 -9.12
CA GLY A 72 7.51 6.24 -9.07
C GLY A 72 7.78 7.70 -9.42
N ARG A 73 8.87 8.27 -8.90
CA ARG A 73 9.28 9.64 -9.20
C ARG A 73 9.63 9.82 -10.68
N LEU A 74 10.39 8.90 -11.29
CA LEU A 74 10.70 8.96 -12.71
C LEU A 74 9.44 8.86 -13.59
N ILE A 75 8.50 7.97 -13.25
CA ILE A 75 7.24 7.83 -13.99
C ILE A 75 6.40 9.13 -13.90
N SER A 76 6.42 9.79 -12.73
CA SER A 76 5.76 11.08 -12.53
C SER A 76 6.40 12.20 -13.36
N ASP A 77 7.68 12.45 -13.14
CA ASP A 77 8.38 13.65 -13.63
C ASP A 77 8.76 13.58 -15.12
N THR A 78 8.54 12.44 -15.76
CA THR A 78 8.74 12.28 -17.22
C THR A 78 7.44 12.32 -18.02
N GLY A 79 6.28 12.45 -17.35
CA GLY A 79 4.98 12.41 -18.01
C GLY A 79 4.53 11.00 -18.41
N ALA A 80 5.23 9.94 -17.98
CA ALA A 80 4.87 8.57 -18.32
C ALA A 80 3.48 8.18 -17.81
N ALA A 81 3.14 8.57 -16.56
CA ALA A 81 1.81 8.33 -16.01
C ALA A 81 0.72 9.08 -16.78
N GLN A 82 0.97 10.33 -17.20
CA GLN A 82 0.05 11.09 -18.07
C GLN A 82 -0.12 10.41 -19.42
N ARG A 83 0.96 9.90 -20.04
CA ARG A 83 0.89 9.15 -21.31
C ARG A 83 0.01 7.92 -21.19
N ILE A 84 0.16 7.14 -20.12
CA ILE A 84 -0.68 5.95 -19.87
C ILE A 84 -2.15 6.36 -19.81
N ALA A 85 -2.46 7.35 -19.00
CA ALA A 85 -3.82 7.81 -18.78
C ALA A 85 -4.46 8.36 -20.07
N THR A 86 -3.81 9.30 -20.77
CA THR A 86 -4.36 9.92 -21.99
C THR A 86 -4.57 8.91 -23.09
N THR A 87 -3.64 7.96 -23.28
CA THR A 87 -3.78 6.93 -24.31
C THR A 87 -4.95 5.99 -24.00
N LEU A 88 -5.09 5.53 -22.76
CA LEU A 88 -6.21 4.67 -22.35
C LEU A 88 -7.55 5.38 -22.47
N ILE A 89 -7.64 6.64 -22.04
CA ILE A 89 -8.86 7.45 -22.14
C ILE A 89 -9.28 7.61 -23.61
N ASN A 90 -8.34 7.94 -24.50
CA ASN A 90 -8.60 8.10 -25.92
C ASN A 90 -9.03 6.78 -26.59
N THR A 91 -8.46 5.65 -26.15
CA THR A 91 -8.76 4.32 -26.69
C THR A 91 -10.15 3.83 -26.25
N PHE A 92 -10.50 4.01 -24.97
CA PHE A 92 -11.77 3.54 -24.42
C PHE A 92 -12.95 4.46 -24.75
N GLY A 93 -12.67 5.74 -24.97
CA GLY A 93 -13.67 6.78 -25.26
C GLY A 93 -14.60 7.09 -24.09
N LYS A 94 -15.49 8.09 -24.28
CA LYS A 94 -16.37 8.62 -23.21
C LYS A 94 -17.26 7.56 -22.55
N LYS A 95 -17.77 6.58 -23.32
CA LYS A 95 -18.69 5.56 -22.78
C LYS A 95 -18.03 4.60 -21.79
N ARG A 96 -16.73 4.39 -21.91
CA ARG A 96 -15.96 3.44 -21.08
C ARG A 96 -14.86 4.14 -20.27
N VAL A 97 -14.96 5.45 -20.08
CA VAL A 97 -13.93 6.25 -19.40
C VAL A 97 -13.63 5.75 -17.99
N GLN A 98 -14.62 5.23 -17.26
CA GLN A 98 -14.41 4.65 -15.92
C GLN A 98 -13.42 3.48 -15.96
N TRP A 99 -13.53 2.62 -16.98
CA TRP A 99 -12.60 1.49 -17.15
C TRP A 99 -11.19 1.94 -17.55
N ALA A 100 -11.11 2.97 -18.39
CA ALA A 100 -9.81 3.59 -18.70
C ALA A 100 -9.14 4.10 -17.43
N LEU A 101 -9.89 4.78 -16.56
CA LEU A 101 -9.38 5.32 -15.30
C LEU A 101 -9.06 4.25 -14.25
N VAL A 102 -9.85 3.17 -14.18
CA VAL A 102 -9.52 1.99 -13.36
C VAL A 102 -8.19 1.39 -13.80
N ILE A 103 -8.03 1.09 -15.10
CA ILE A 103 -6.81 0.50 -15.62
C ILE A 103 -5.62 1.44 -15.43
N THR A 104 -5.81 2.74 -15.67
CA THR A 104 -4.78 3.77 -15.39
C THR A 104 -4.39 3.76 -13.92
N GLY A 105 -5.38 3.82 -13.01
CA GLY A 105 -5.15 3.81 -11.57
C GLY A 105 -4.44 2.53 -11.10
N LEU A 106 -4.78 1.37 -11.66
CA LEU A 106 -4.08 0.11 -11.36
C LEU A 106 -2.62 0.16 -11.84
N ILE A 107 -2.37 0.53 -13.11
CA ILE A 107 -1.01 0.54 -13.68
C ILE A 107 -0.13 1.59 -12.97
N VAL A 108 -0.63 2.80 -12.81
CA VAL A 108 0.08 3.89 -12.15
C VAL A 108 0.25 3.59 -10.65
N GLY A 109 -0.80 3.05 -10.03
CA GLY A 109 -0.79 2.64 -8.63
C GLY A 109 0.22 1.55 -8.31
N LEU A 110 0.55 0.64 -9.23
CA LEU A 110 1.63 -0.33 -9.02
C LEU A 110 3.03 0.29 -8.88
N ALA A 111 3.23 1.47 -9.48
CA ALA A 111 4.51 2.15 -9.52
C ALA A 111 4.63 3.33 -8.55
N MET A 112 3.52 3.86 -8.03
CA MET A 112 3.47 5.11 -7.29
C MET A 112 2.63 4.98 -6.02
N PHE A 113 3.02 5.73 -4.97
CA PHE A 113 2.22 5.85 -3.75
C PHE A 113 0.88 6.52 -4.03
N PHE A 114 -0.13 6.17 -3.21
CA PHE A 114 -1.50 6.65 -3.37
C PHE A 114 -1.59 8.17 -3.56
N GLU A 115 -1.01 8.94 -2.66
CA GLU A 115 -1.10 10.41 -2.65
C GLU A 115 -0.51 11.01 -3.92
N VAL A 116 0.65 10.49 -4.35
CA VAL A 116 1.35 10.97 -5.56
C VAL A 116 0.56 10.65 -6.81
N GLY A 117 0.12 9.39 -6.95
CA GLY A 117 -0.72 8.95 -8.08
C GLY A 117 -2.04 9.70 -8.16
N PHE A 118 -2.66 9.95 -6.99
CA PHE A 118 -3.91 10.70 -6.89
C PHE A 118 -3.74 12.13 -7.39
N VAL A 119 -2.80 12.90 -6.84
CA VAL A 119 -2.57 14.30 -7.23
C VAL A 119 -2.17 14.43 -8.70
N LEU A 120 -1.32 13.50 -9.19
CA LEU A 120 -0.84 13.51 -10.57
C LEU A 120 -1.97 13.24 -11.60
N LEU A 121 -2.91 12.35 -11.30
CA LEU A 121 -3.96 11.96 -12.23
C LEU A 121 -5.20 12.85 -12.17
N LEU A 122 -5.37 13.64 -11.12
CA LEU A 122 -6.52 14.55 -10.96
C LEU A 122 -6.73 15.54 -12.10
N PRO A 123 -5.69 16.22 -12.63
CA PRO A 123 -5.85 17.13 -13.76
C PRO A 123 -6.49 16.47 -14.97
N LEU A 124 -6.16 15.19 -15.22
CA LEU A 124 -6.77 14.42 -16.29
C LEU A 124 -8.25 14.13 -16.02
N VAL A 125 -8.60 13.81 -14.78
CA VAL A 125 -10.01 13.66 -14.34
C VAL A 125 -10.78 14.96 -14.62
N PHE A 126 -10.22 16.11 -14.23
CA PHE A 126 -10.88 17.41 -14.46
C PHE A 126 -11.02 17.75 -15.95
N THR A 127 -10.01 17.47 -16.76
CA THR A 127 -10.06 17.64 -18.22
C THR A 127 -11.18 16.78 -18.84
N ILE A 128 -11.32 15.53 -18.38
CA ILE A 128 -12.39 14.64 -18.83
C ILE A 128 -13.75 15.20 -18.44
N VAL A 129 -13.93 15.62 -17.20
CA VAL A 129 -15.18 16.20 -16.70
C VAL A 129 -15.56 17.42 -17.51
N ALA A 130 -14.63 18.35 -17.73
CA ALA A 130 -14.85 19.56 -18.50
C ALA A 130 -15.23 19.27 -19.99
N SER A 131 -14.59 18.29 -20.60
CA SER A 131 -14.82 17.94 -22.01
C SER A 131 -16.01 17.02 -22.26
N SER A 132 -16.41 16.22 -21.24
CA SER A 132 -17.45 15.21 -21.38
C SER A 132 -18.80 15.63 -20.79
N GLY A 133 -18.81 16.57 -19.83
CA GLY A 133 -19.98 16.92 -19.04
C GLY A 133 -20.41 15.83 -18.04
N LEU A 134 -19.58 14.82 -17.79
CA LEU A 134 -19.86 13.77 -16.82
C LEU A 134 -19.64 14.26 -15.37
N PRO A 135 -20.39 13.74 -14.37
CA PRO A 135 -20.22 14.12 -12.96
C PRO A 135 -18.81 13.82 -12.45
N LEU A 136 -18.24 14.72 -11.64
CA LEU A 136 -16.86 14.63 -11.17
C LEU A 136 -16.57 13.34 -10.39
N LEU A 137 -17.44 12.96 -9.45
CA LEU A 137 -17.27 11.73 -8.67
C LEU A 137 -17.47 10.46 -9.52
N TYR A 138 -18.34 10.52 -10.53
CA TYR A 138 -18.53 9.42 -11.47
C TYR A 138 -17.26 9.10 -12.25
N VAL A 139 -16.49 10.12 -12.60
CA VAL A 139 -15.22 9.99 -13.35
C VAL A 139 -14.07 9.68 -12.40
N GLY A 140 -13.94 10.38 -11.29
CA GLY A 140 -12.75 10.31 -10.43
C GLY A 140 -12.70 9.11 -9.49
N VAL A 141 -13.82 8.69 -8.92
CA VAL A 141 -13.85 7.61 -7.91
C VAL A 141 -13.29 6.27 -8.44
N PRO A 142 -13.53 5.84 -9.68
CA PRO A 142 -12.92 4.61 -10.21
C PRO A 142 -11.39 4.61 -10.19
N MET A 143 -10.77 5.75 -10.50
CA MET A 143 -9.32 5.92 -10.43
C MET A 143 -8.83 5.88 -8.98
N VAL A 144 -9.49 6.61 -8.10
CA VAL A 144 -9.12 6.69 -6.68
C VAL A 144 -9.24 5.32 -6.02
N ALA A 145 -10.31 4.58 -6.28
CA ALA A 145 -10.49 3.22 -5.79
C ALA A 145 -9.37 2.28 -6.28
N ALA A 146 -8.99 2.39 -7.55
CA ALA A 146 -7.88 1.58 -8.10
C ALA A 146 -6.54 1.89 -7.41
N LEU A 147 -6.24 3.17 -7.17
CA LEU A 147 -5.04 3.59 -6.44
C LEU A 147 -5.05 3.11 -4.98
N SER A 148 -6.20 3.19 -4.30
CA SER A 148 -6.33 2.73 -2.91
C SER A 148 -6.17 1.21 -2.80
N VAL A 149 -6.82 0.45 -3.68
CA VAL A 149 -6.72 -1.01 -3.71
C VAL A 149 -5.28 -1.47 -3.97
N THR A 150 -4.56 -0.86 -4.92
CA THR A 150 -3.15 -1.19 -5.17
C THR A 150 -2.28 -0.89 -3.95
N HIS A 151 -2.53 0.24 -3.30
CA HIS A 151 -1.79 0.67 -2.11
C HIS A 151 -1.94 -0.32 -0.94
N CYS A 152 -3.12 -0.93 -0.76
CA CYS A 152 -3.43 -1.77 0.38
C CYS A 152 -3.10 -3.24 0.19
N PHE A 153 -3.20 -3.75 -1.04
CA PHE A 153 -3.12 -5.20 -1.29
C PHE A 153 -1.85 -5.62 -2.02
N LEU A 154 -1.24 -4.73 -2.81
CA LEU A 154 -0.24 -5.18 -3.77
C LEU A 154 1.19 -4.78 -3.38
N PRO A 155 2.08 -5.75 -3.12
CA PRO A 155 3.51 -5.48 -3.21
C PRO A 155 3.85 -4.91 -4.60
N PRO A 156 4.82 -4.00 -4.73
CA PRO A 156 5.79 -3.59 -3.72
C PRO A 156 5.40 -2.37 -2.87
N HIS A 157 4.13 -2.05 -2.71
CA HIS A 157 3.73 -0.95 -1.83
C HIS A 157 4.23 -1.14 -0.39
N PRO A 158 4.57 -0.04 0.33
CA PRO A 158 5.18 -0.11 1.65
C PRO A 158 4.39 -0.91 2.67
N GLY A 159 3.08 -0.70 2.76
CA GLY A 159 2.20 -1.39 3.70
C GLY A 159 2.22 -2.90 3.51
N PRO A 160 1.72 -3.44 2.38
CA PRO A 160 1.72 -4.87 2.10
C PRO A 160 3.11 -5.51 2.17
N THR A 161 4.15 -4.81 1.70
CA THR A 161 5.52 -5.31 1.72
C THR A 161 6.08 -5.41 3.13
N ALA A 162 5.81 -4.41 3.99
CA ALA A 162 6.22 -4.43 5.38
C ALA A 162 5.50 -5.54 6.18
N ILE A 163 4.18 -5.68 6.00
CA ILE A 163 3.41 -6.75 6.64
C ILE A 163 3.95 -8.12 6.19
N ALA A 164 4.15 -8.30 4.87
CA ALA A 164 4.68 -9.54 4.32
C ALA A 164 6.07 -9.89 4.89
N THR A 165 6.94 -8.90 5.07
CA THR A 165 8.23 -9.08 5.72
C THR A 165 8.09 -9.48 7.20
N ILE A 166 7.15 -8.86 7.93
CA ILE A 166 6.89 -9.19 9.34
C ILE A 166 6.35 -10.61 9.48
N PHE A 167 5.45 -11.03 8.59
CA PHE A 167 4.81 -12.35 8.59
C PHE A 167 5.64 -13.44 7.87
N GLU A 168 6.81 -13.08 7.34
CA GLU A 168 7.66 -13.97 6.54
C GLU A 168 6.91 -14.56 5.33
N ALA A 169 5.92 -13.81 4.81
CA ALA A 169 5.10 -14.20 3.67
C ALA A 169 5.89 -14.07 2.36
N ASN A 170 5.62 -14.96 1.41
CA ASN A 170 6.17 -14.85 0.07
C ASN A 170 5.52 -13.68 -0.68
N LEU A 171 6.31 -12.67 -1.03
CA LEU A 171 5.83 -11.44 -1.70
C LEU A 171 5.21 -11.72 -3.07
N GLY A 172 5.72 -12.71 -3.81
CA GLY A 172 5.15 -13.10 -5.11
C GLY A 172 3.78 -13.75 -4.95
N THR A 173 3.62 -14.66 -3.99
CA THR A 173 2.32 -15.28 -3.65
C THR A 173 1.33 -14.23 -3.16
N THR A 174 1.76 -13.33 -2.28
CA THR A 174 0.95 -12.21 -1.81
C THR A 174 0.48 -11.33 -2.97
N LEU A 175 1.37 -11.03 -3.92
CA LEU A 175 1.02 -10.28 -5.13
C LEU A 175 -0.01 -11.01 -5.97
N LEU A 176 0.16 -12.31 -6.23
CA LEU A 176 -0.80 -13.10 -7.05
C LEU A 176 -2.18 -13.15 -6.41
N TYR A 177 -2.25 -13.45 -5.11
CA TYR A 177 -3.52 -13.45 -4.38
C TYR A 177 -4.13 -12.05 -4.32
N GLY A 178 -3.31 -11.03 -4.08
CA GLY A 178 -3.71 -9.63 -4.10
C GLY A 178 -4.30 -9.21 -5.44
N LEU A 179 -3.70 -9.60 -6.57
CA LEU A 179 -4.23 -9.31 -7.90
C LEU A 179 -5.61 -9.95 -8.13
N ILE A 180 -5.81 -11.18 -7.66
CA ILE A 180 -7.12 -11.85 -7.76
C ILE A 180 -8.19 -11.08 -6.99
N ILE A 181 -7.89 -10.66 -5.75
CA ILE A 181 -8.81 -9.89 -4.90
C ILE A 181 -9.03 -8.48 -5.43
N THR A 182 -8.01 -7.86 -6.02
CA THR A 182 -8.06 -6.51 -6.57
C THR A 182 -9.16 -6.34 -7.61
N ILE A 183 -9.33 -7.33 -8.53
CA ILE A 183 -10.28 -7.23 -9.64
C ILE A 183 -11.72 -7.00 -9.15
N PRO A 184 -12.33 -7.89 -8.34
CA PRO A 184 -13.70 -7.66 -7.86
C PRO A 184 -13.80 -6.44 -6.94
N THR A 185 -12.79 -6.18 -6.11
CA THR A 185 -12.79 -5.05 -5.19
C THR A 185 -12.86 -3.72 -5.94
N VAL A 186 -12.03 -3.54 -6.95
CA VAL A 186 -11.99 -2.30 -7.74
C VAL A 186 -13.25 -2.11 -8.57
N ILE A 187 -13.87 -3.19 -9.05
CA ILE A 187 -15.14 -3.12 -9.79
C ILE A 187 -16.25 -2.58 -8.87
N VAL A 188 -16.33 -3.10 -7.66
CA VAL A 188 -17.38 -2.73 -6.69
C VAL A 188 -17.13 -1.32 -6.16
N ALA A 189 -15.95 -1.03 -5.62
CA ALA A 189 -15.63 0.25 -5.00
C ALA A 189 -15.42 1.40 -6.00
N GLY A 190 -15.08 1.10 -7.26
CA GLY A 190 -14.89 2.08 -8.32
C GLY A 190 -16.14 2.25 -9.20
N PRO A 191 -16.21 1.57 -10.36
CA PRO A 191 -17.29 1.80 -11.35
C PRO A 191 -18.69 1.57 -10.83
N LEU A 192 -18.95 0.56 -9.99
CA LEU A 192 -20.29 0.31 -9.49
C LEU A 192 -20.69 1.35 -8.45
N PHE A 193 -19.83 1.63 -7.48
CA PHE A 193 -20.11 2.62 -6.44
C PHE A 193 -20.22 4.04 -7.00
N SER A 194 -19.36 4.43 -7.94
CA SER A 194 -19.39 5.77 -8.53
C SER A 194 -20.70 6.09 -9.28
N LYS A 195 -21.42 5.08 -9.80
CA LYS A 195 -22.76 5.28 -10.38
C LYS A 195 -23.75 5.81 -9.36
N LEU A 196 -23.65 5.37 -8.10
CA LEU A 196 -24.49 5.85 -7.01
C LEU A 196 -24.13 7.29 -6.61
N LEU A 197 -22.90 7.69 -6.88
CA LEU A 197 -22.36 9.01 -6.58
C LEU A 197 -22.60 10.04 -7.69
N ALA A 198 -23.10 9.63 -8.85
CA ALA A 198 -23.41 10.53 -9.97
C ALA A 198 -24.41 11.64 -9.60
N ARG A 199 -25.21 11.44 -8.53
CA ARG A 199 -26.14 12.43 -7.98
C ARG A 199 -25.49 13.60 -7.23
N PHE A 200 -24.21 13.45 -6.82
CA PHE A 200 -23.45 14.53 -6.20
C PHE A 200 -22.83 15.39 -7.31
N GLU A 201 -23.56 16.41 -7.75
CA GLU A 201 -23.07 17.36 -8.74
C GLU A 201 -22.09 18.32 -8.08
N LYS A 202 -20.82 18.20 -8.42
CA LYS A 202 -19.74 19.08 -7.95
C LYS A 202 -18.91 19.55 -9.13
N ALA A 203 -18.65 20.85 -9.15
CA ALA A 203 -17.67 21.41 -10.05
C ALA A 203 -16.25 21.20 -9.49
N PRO A 204 -15.26 20.98 -10.35
CA PRO A 204 -13.87 21.05 -9.93
C PRO A 204 -13.56 22.35 -9.19
N PRO A 205 -12.67 22.36 -8.18
CA PRO A 205 -12.32 23.58 -7.45
C PRO A 205 -11.70 24.62 -8.38
N GLU A 206 -12.17 25.86 -8.31
CA GLU A 206 -11.57 26.97 -9.08
C GLU A 206 -10.19 27.33 -8.55
N GLY A 207 -9.23 27.56 -9.43
CA GLY A 207 -7.89 28.09 -9.10
C GLY A 207 -6.93 27.13 -8.42
N LEU A 208 -7.32 25.90 -8.10
CA LEU A 208 -6.46 24.91 -7.46
C LEU A 208 -5.47 24.23 -8.42
N PHE A 209 -5.65 24.40 -9.74
CA PHE A 209 -4.85 23.70 -10.73
C PHE A 209 -4.33 24.60 -11.83
N ASN A 210 -3.03 24.81 -11.81
CA ASN A 210 -2.23 24.98 -13.01
C ASN A 210 -1.22 23.82 -13.07
N PRO A 211 -1.65 22.56 -13.30
CA PRO A 211 -0.74 21.44 -13.37
C PRO A 211 0.11 21.61 -14.62
N HIS A 212 1.39 21.33 -14.48
CA HIS A 212 2.23 21.15 -15.65
C HIS A 212 1.76 19.90 -16.39
N LEU A 213 0.88 20.07 -17.36
CA LEU A 213 0.53 19.00 -18.29
C LEU A 213 1.61 18.93 -19.36
N PHE A 214 2.23 17.78 -19.48
CA PHE A 214 3.20 17.51 -20.51
C PHE A 214 2.51 17.54 -21.88
N SER A 215 3.13 18.19 -22.86
CA SER A 215 2.71 18.12 -24.26
C SER A 215 2.93 16.71 -24.84
N GLU A 216 2.29 16.41 -25.96
CA GLU A 216 2.44 15.10 -26.63
C GLU A 216 3.91 14.76 -26.95
N GLU A 217 4.71 15.75 -27.28
CA GLU A 217 6.13 15.61 -27.65
C GLU A 217 7.03 15.38 -26.42
N GLU A 218 6.66 15.96 -25.29
CA GLU A 218 7.39 15.80 -24.02
C GLU A 218 7.18 14.43 -23.39
N MET A 219 6.01 13.82 -23.59
CA MET A 219 5.69 12.52 -23.00
C MET A 219 6.44 11.37 -23.68
N PRO A 220 6.88 10.34 -22.94
CA PRO A 220 7.44 9.12 -23.53
C PRO A 220 6.38 8.35 -24.33
N SER A 221 6.82 7.33 -25.07
CA SER A 221 5.89 6.45 -25.78
C SER A 221 5.04 5.64 -24.77
N PHE A 222 3.82 5.29 -25.18
CA PHE A 222 2.90 4.52 -24.36
C PHE A 222 3.50 3.19 -23.86
N TRP A 223 4.14 2.45 -24.76
CA TRP A 223 4.74 1.15 -24.43
C TRP A 223 5.92 1.28 -23.46
N ASN A 224 6.78 2.28 -23.62
CA ASN A 224 7.87 2.54 -22.67
C ASN A 224 7.32 2.90 -21.28
N SER A 225 6.24 3.69 -21.25
CA SER A 225 5.60 4.11 -20.00
C SER A 225 5.00 2.91 -19.24
N ILE A 226 4.24 2.06 -19.92
CA ILE A 226 3.65 0.84 -19.34
C ILE A 226 4.76 -0.12 -18.92
N PHE A 227 5.72 -0.39 -19.80
CA PHE A 227 6.77 -1.35 -19.50
C PHE A 227 7.58 -0.96 -18.26
N ALA A 228 7.96 0.31 -18.15
CA ALA A 228 8.66 0.80 -16.95
C ALA A 228 7.82 0.63 -15.67
N ALA A 229 6.51 0.89 -15.73
CA ALA A 229 5.63 0.80 -14.58
C ALA A 229 5.35 -0.64 -14.12
N VAL A 230 5.23 -1.59 -15.06
CA VAL A 230 4.67 -2.93 -14.79
C VAL A 230 5.75 -4.02 -14.72
N ILE A 231 6.97 -3.78 -15.24
CA ILE A 231 8.04 -4.79 -15.27
C ILE A 231 8.37 -5.42 -13.90
N PRO A 232 8.42 -4.68 -12.76
CA PRO A 232 8.67 -5.31 -11.47
C PRO A 232 7.61 -6.35 -11.12
N VAL A 233 6.34 -6.00 -11.36
CA VAL A 233 5.19 -6.88 -11.07
C VAL A 233 5.20 -8.11 -11.97
N ILE A 234 5.54 -7.95 -13.25
CA ILE A 234 5.66 -9.08 -14.20
C ILE A 234 6.76 -10.03 -13.73
N LEU A 235 7.94 -9.53 -13.36
CA LEU A 235 9.04 -10.36 -12.90
C LEU A 235 8.69 -11.12 -11.62
N MET A 236 8.05 -10.46 -10.65
CA MET A 236 7.57 -11.07 -9.41
C MET A 236 6.50 -12.16 -9.69
N ALA A 237 5.55 -11.88 -10.57
CA ALA A 237 4.50 -12.83 -10.92
C ALA A 237 5.06 -14.07 -11.63
N ILE A 238 5.99 -13.90 -12.57
CA ILE A 238 6.67 -15.02 -13.24
C ILE A 238 7.43 -15.88 -12.19
N ALA A 239 8.17 -15.23 -11.28
CA ALA A 239 8.88 -15.94 -10.22
C ALA A 239 7.92 -16.77 -9.36
N ALA A 240 6.79 -16.19 -8.93
CA ALA A 240 5.78 -16.90 -8.14
C ALA A 240 5.17 -18.09 -8.90
N VAL A 241 4.86 -17.94 -10.20
CA VAL A 241 4.40 -19.06 -11.04
C VAL A 241 5.48 -20.16 -11.13
N CYS A 242 6.73 -19.78 -11.36
CA CYS A 242 7.84 -20.75 -11.39
C CYS A 242 8.03 -21.48 -10.06
N GLN A 243 7.82 -20.78 -8.93
CA GLN A 243 7.88 -21.40 -7.60
C GLN A 243 6.80 -22.48 -7.39
N ILE A 244 5.61 -22.25 -7.92
CA ILE A 244 4.47 -23.19 -7.80
C ILE A 244 4.61 -24.36 -8.78
N THR A 245 5.09 -24.11 -10.00
CA THR A 245 5.03 -25.10 -11.09
C THR A 245 6.31 -25.90 -11.29
N LEU A 246 7.46 -25.42 -10.85
CA LEU A 246 8.77 -26.01 -11.13
C LEU A 246 9.45 -26.51 -9.85
N PRO A 247 10.22 -27.64 -9.92
CA PRO A 247 11.05 -28.11 -8.80
C PRO A 247 12.09 -27.08 -8.37
N LYS A 248 12.49 -27.07 -7.08
CA LYS A 248 13.48 -26.14 -6.52
C LYS A 248 14.85 -26.18 -7.22
N THR A 249 15.23 -27.31 -7.81
CA THR A 249 16.50 -27.51 -8.52
C THR A 249 16.45 -27.08 -9.99
N ASN A 250 15.31 -26.65 -10.50
CA ASN A 250 15.17 -26.25 -11.90
C ASN A 250 15.86 -24.90 -12.15
N ALA A 251 16.76 -24.84 -13.12
CA ALA A 251 17.55 -23.63 -13.44
C ALA A 251 16.68 -22.43 -13.83
N VAL A 252 15.54 -22.66 -14.52
CA VAL A 252 14.59 -21.59 -14.89
C VAL A 252 13.95 -21.00 -13.64
N ARG A 253 13.54 -21.86 -12.68
CA ARG A 253 13.00 -21.42 -11.40
C ARG A 253 14.04 -20.58 -10.64
N VAL A 254 15.25 -21.06 -10.48
CA VAL A 254 16.34 -20.34 -9.77
C VAL A 254 16.60 -18.98 -10.40
N PHE A 255 16.65 -18.92 -11.73
CA PHE A 255 16.84 -17.66 -12.45
C PHE A 255 15.70 -16.67 -12.20
N PHE A 256 14.43 -17.12 -12.34
CA PHE A 256 13.29 -16.23 -12.11
C PHE A 256 13.08 -15.88 -10.65
N GLU A 257 13.43 -16.73 -9.69
CA GLU A 257 13.46 -16.39 -8.27
C GLU A 257 14.45 -15.26 -7.98
N PHE A 258 15.59 -15.22 -8.66
CA PHE A 258 16.55 -14.12 -8.50
C PHE A 258 16.06 -12.81 -9.12
N ILE A 259 15.70 -12.80 -10.42
CA ILE A 259 15.28 -11.54 -11.08
C ILE A 259 13.90 -11.07 -10.66
N GLY A 260 13.05 -11.95 -10.18
CA GLY A 260 11.74 -11.64 -9.60
C GLY A 260 11.76 -11.39 -8.09
N ASN A 261 12.95 -11.45 -7.44
CA ASN A 261 13.06 -10.90 -6.09
C ASN A 261 12.69 -9.42 -6.11
N PRO A 262 11.80 -8.94 -5.24
CA PRO A 262 11.26 -7.58 -5.31
C PRO A 262 12.32 -6.49 -5.41
N ALA A 263 13.40 -6.60 -4.63
CA ALA A 263 14.51 -5.64 -4.67
C ALA A 263 15.23 -5.66 -6.02
N VAL A 264 15.48 -6.85 -6.58
CA VAL A 264 16.15 -7.03 -7.88
C VAL A 264 15.24 -6.57 -9.02
N ALA A 265 13.96 -6.94 -8.98
CA ALA A 265 12.98 -6.55 -9.98
C ALA A 265 12.80 -5.02 -10.06
N LEU A 266 12.73 -4.34 -8.91
CA LEU A 266 12.68 -2.88 -8.84
C LEU A 266 13.99 -2.24 -9.27
N PHE A 267 15.14 -2.83 -8.92
CA PHE A 267 16.45 -2.37 -9.40
C PHE A 267 16.56 -2.44 -10.92
N ILE A 268 16.12 -3.55 -11.53
CA ILE A 268 16.06 -3.69 -12.98
C ILE A 268 15.14 -2.64 -13.59
N ALA A 269 13.96 -2.43 -13.00
CA ALA A 269 13.00 -1.46 -13.48
C ALA A 269 13.53 -0.02 -13.43
N ILE A 270 14.20 0.38 -12.34
CA ILE A 270 14.77 1.73 -12.23
C ILE A 270 15.87 1.96 -13.25
N ILE A 271 16.75 0.98 -13.48
CA ILE A 271 17.78 1.07 -14.52
C ILE A 271 17.15 1.26 -15.90
N ILE A 272 16.14 0.45 -16.24
CA ILE A 272 15.41 0.61 -17.50
C ILE A 272 14.76 2.00 -17.59
N ALA A 273 14.08 2.45 -16.51
CA ALA A 273 13.42 3.74 -16.48
C ALA A 273 14.39 4.94 -16.63
N ILE A 274 15.57 4.88 -16.06
CA ILE A 274 16.62 5.91 -16.22
C ILE A 274 16.93 6.11 -17.71
N PHE A 275 17.09 5.04 -18.47
CA PHE A 275 17.47 5.11 -19.88
C PHE A 275 16.26 5.36 -20.80
N THR A 276 15.10 4.79 -20.52
CA THR A 276 13.93 4.87 -21.42
C THR A 276 13.04 6.08 -21.15
N LEU A 277 12.99 6.54 -19.90
CA LEU A 277 12.18 7.68 -19.45
C LEU A 277 13.05 8.88 -19.05
N GLY A 278 14.06 8.64 -18.20
CA GLY A 278 14.84 9.69 -17.54
C GLY A 278 15.68 10.51 -18.52
N ARG A 279 16.45 9.87 -19.40
CA ARG A 279 17.36 10.53 -20.34
C ARG A 279 16.67 11.13 -21.59
N ARG A 280 15.38 11.02 -21.65
CA ARG A 280 14.59 11.64 -22.71
C ARG A 280 14.63 13.18 -22.62
N ASN A 281 14.36 13.84 -23.74
CA ASN A 281 14.30 15.31 -23.85
C ASN A 281 15.62 16.02 -23.48
N GLY A 282 16.76 15.36 -23.75
CA GLY A 282 18.09 15.95 -23.53
C GLY A 282 18.55 16.03 -22.07
N ARG A 283 17.84 15.42 -21.12
CA ARG A 283 18.27 15.38 -19.72
C ARG A 283 19.62 14.66 -19.58
N THR A 284 20.48 15.24 -18.78
CA THR A 284 21.76 14.63 -18.38
C THR A 284 21.55 13.53 -17.34
N VAL A 285 22.53 12.65 -17.17
CA VAL A 285 22.49 11.64 -16.10
C VAL A 285 22.42 12.30 -14.72
N GLU A 286 23.13 13.40 -14.52
CA GLU A 286 23.11 14.19 -13.27
C GLU A 286 21.69 14.66 -12.92
N GLN A 287 21.00 15.29 -13.86
CA GLN A 287 19.59 15.73 -13.66
C GLN A 287 18.64 14.56 -13.33
N VAL A 288 18.87 13.39 -13.94
CA VAL A 288 18.07 12.20 -13.61
C VAL A 288 18.42 11.69 -12.21
N MET A 289 19.69 11.74 -11.81
CA MET A 289 20.11 11.32 -10.47
C MET A 289 19.59 12.27 -9.38
N ASP A 290 19.47 13.57 -9.65
CA ASP A 290 18.85 14.53 -8.74
C ASP A 290 17.36 14.17 -8.49
N ILE A 291 16.61 13.95 -9.57
CA ILE A 291 15.19 13.50 -9.47
C ILE A 291 15.07 12.22 -8.63
N VAL A 292 15.94 11.26 -8.87
CA VAL A 292 15.98 9.98 -8.16
C VAL A 292 16.34 10.19 -6.68
N GLY A 293 17.34 11.06 -6.41
CA GLY A 293 17.80 11.38 -5.04
C GLY A 293 16.71 12.05 -4.19
N GLU A 294 16.00 13.02 -4.75
CA GLU A 294 14.91 13.73 -4.06
C GLU A 294 13.77 12.80 -3.62
N SER A 295 13.54 11.71 -4.37
CA SER A 295 12.46 10.75 -4.07
C SER A 295 12.61 10.07 -2.70
N ILE A 296 13.83 9.90 -2.21
CA ILE A 296 14.11 9.27 -0.91
C ILE A 296 13.60 10.14 0.24
N GLY A 297 13.73 11.48 0.13
CA GLY A 297 13.19 12.40 1.13
C GLY A 297 11.69 12.26 1.32
N ALA A 298 10.96 12.02 0.23
CA ALA A 298 9.50 11.87 0.25
C ALA A 298 9.02 10.65 1.05
N ILE A 299 9.79 9.56 1.09
CA ILE A 299 9.43 8.33 1.80
C ILE A 299 10.12 8.17 3.16
N ALA A 300 11.02 9.07 3.54
CA ALA A 300 11.85 8.90 4.73
C ALA A 300 11.01 8.62 5.99
N MET A 301 9.92 9.37 6.21
CA MET A 301 9.05 9.17 7.37
C MET A 301 8.36 7.80 7.35
N ILE A 302 7.91 7.32 6.19
CA ILE A 302 7.27 6.01 6.04
C ILE A 302 8.29 4.90 6.41
N VAL A 303 9.52 5.03 5.94
CA VAL A 303 10.62 4.09 6.23
C VAL A 303 10.88 4.02 7.74
N PHE A 304 10.94 5.18 8.44
CA PHE A 304 11.13 5.20 9.89
C PHE A 304 9.93 4.63 10.65
N ILE A 305 8.68 4.88 10.23
CA ILE A 305 7.50 4.28 10.86
C ILE A 305 7.54 2.76 10.72
N ILE A 306 7.90 2.24 9.55
CA ILE A 306 8.06 0.80 9.32
C ILE A 306 9.15 0.22 10.25
N ALA A 307 10.27 0.93 10.40
CA ALA A 307 11.33 0.56 11.32
C ALA A 307 10.86 0.52 12.79
N GLY A 308 10.05 1.50 13.21
CA GLY A 308 9.43 1.53 14.54
C GLY A 308 8.48 0.34 14.77
N GLY A 309 7.72 -0.05 13.76
CA GLY A 309 6.90 -1.28 13.78
C GLY A 309 7.74 -2.54 13.95
N GLY A 310 8.89 -2.58 13.27
CA GLY A 310 9.89 -3.65 13.42
C GLY A 310 10.47 -3.74 14.83
N ALA A 311 10.75 -2.59 15.47
CA ALA A 311 11.19 -2.51 16.85
C ALA A 311 10.12 -3.10 17.81
N PHE A 312 8.87 -2.68 17.65
CA PHE A 312 7.75 -3.16 18.45
C PHE A 312 7.54 -4.68 18.27
N LYS A 313 7.54 -5.17 17.00
CA LYS A 313 7.52 -6.61 16.68
C LYS A 313 8.60 -7.36 17.46
N GLN A 314 9.87 -6.92 17.37
CA GLN A 314 10.99 -7.65 17.94
C GLN A 314 10.91 -7.72 19.48
N VAL A 315 10.51 -6.64 20.13
CA VAL A 315 10.29 -6.65 21.59
C VAL A 315 9.19 -7.65 21.97
N LEU A 316 8.09 -7.74 21.21
CA LEU A 316 7.03 -8.73 21.47
C LEU A 316 7.53 -10.17 21.28
N VAL A 317 8.43 -10.41 20.32
CA VAL A 317 9.03 -11.74 20.10
C VAL A 317 9.96 -12.09 21.26
N ASP A 318 10.90 -11.19 21.60
CA ASP A 318 11.96 -11.45 22.60
C ASP A 318 11.42 -11.48 24.03
N SER A 319 10.31 -10.79 24.34
CA SER A 319 9.64 -10.84 25.63
C SER A 319 8.90 -12.17 25.93
N GLY A 320 8.80 -13.07 24.93
CA GLY A 320 8.13 -14.36 25.08
C GLY A 320 6.59 -14.29 25.05
N VAL A 321 6.01 -13.11 24.78
CA VAL A 321 4.55 -12.92 24.65
C VAL A 321 3.96 -13.86 23.60
N GLY A 322 4.71 -14.18 22.53
CA GLY A 322 4.30 -15.10 21.49
C GLY A 322 3.92 -16.49 22.02
N GLN A 323 4.67 -17.03 22.96
CA GLN A 323 4.38 -18.34 23.57
C GLN A 323 3.09 -18.32 24.39
N TYR A 324 2.84 -17.22 25.12
CA TYR A 324 1.62 -17.05 25.89
C TYR A 324 0.37 -16.97 25.00
N ILE A 325 0.44 -16.20 23.89
CA ILE A 325 -0.65 -16.12 22.90
C ILE A 325 -0.88 -17.50 22.26
N SER A 326 0.21 -18.22 21.94
CA SER A 326 0.16 -19.58 21.43
C SER A 326 -0.68 -20.50 22.31
N GLN A 327 -0.42 -20.50 23.63
CA GLN A 327 -1.16 -21.32 24.59
C GLN A 327 -2.64 -20.96 24.66
N LEU A 328 -2.99 -19.69 24.55
CA LEU A 328 -4.39 -19.22 24.58
C LEU A 328 -5.15 -19.58 23.30
N MET A 329 -4.46 -19.60 22.16
CA MET A 329 -5.06 -19.93 20.86
C MET A 329 -5.28 -21.44 20.68
N THR A 330 -4.57 -22.26 21.44
CA THR A 330 -4.76 -23.73 21.45
C THR A 330 -6.17 -24.05 21.96
N GLY A 331 -7.12 -24.30 21.06
CA GLY A 331 -8.51 -24.59 21.39
C GLY A 331 -9.54 -23.52 21.07
N THR A 332 -9.14 -22.40 20.48
CA THR A 332 -10.11 -21.40 19.97
C THR A 332 -10.47 -21.68 18.51
N SER A 333 -11.74 -21.52 18.16
CA SER A 333 -12.25 -21.67 16.78
C SER A 333 -12.26 -20.34 16.00
N LEU A 334 -11.57 -19.31 16.48
CA LEU A 334 -11.52 -18.00 15.83
C LEU A 334 -10.67 -18.05 14.56
N SER A 335 -11.20 -17.54 13.46
CA SER A 335 -10.46 -17.41 12.20
C SER A 335 -9.31 -16.41 12.36
N PRO A 336 -8.05 -16.82 12.11
CA PRO A 336 -6.90 -15.91 12.16
C PRO A 336 -7.03 -14.74 11.18
N LEU A 337 -7.62 -14.98 10.02
CA LEU A 337 -7.85 -13.98 8.98
C LEU A 337 -8.81 -12.88 9.46
N LEU A 338 -9.92 -13.28 10.09
CA LEU A 338 -10.87 -12.32 10.68
C LEU A 338 -10.23 -11.53 11.82
N MET A 339 -9.37 -12.17 12.61
CA MET A 339 -8.70 -11.49 13.72
C MET A 339 -7.71 -10.44 13.20
N CYS A 340 -6.90 -10.75 12.20
CA CYS A 340 -6.02 -9.77 11.56
C CYS A 340 -6.79 -8.58 11.02
N TRP A 341 -7.86 -8.85 10.26
CA TRP A 341 -8.71 -7.80 9.73
C TRP A 341 -9.32 -6.94 10.84
N THR A 342 -9.86 -7.56 11.89
CA THR A 342 -10.52 -6.83 12.99
C THR A 342 -9.53 -5.95 13.76
N VAL A 343 -8.34 -6.47 14.10
CA VAL A 343 -7.31 -5.68 14.79
C VAL A 343 -6.86 -4.50 13.93
N ALA A 344 -6.61 -4.75 12.62
CA ALA A 344 -6.25 -3.70 11.69
C ALA A 344 -7.37 -2.64 11.56
N ALA A 345 -8.62 -3.06 11.51
CA ALA A 345 -9.79 -2.20 11.42
C ALA A 345 -9.93 -1.28 12.65
N VAL A 346 -9.81 -1.83 13.84
CA VAL A 346 -9.88 -1.06 15.09
C VAL A 346 -8.75 -0.03 15.15
N LEU A 347 -7.52 -0.44 14.86
CA LEU A 347 -6.37 0.47 14.83
C LEU A 347 -6.50 1.52 13.74
N ARG A 348 -7.03 1.17 12.57
CA ARG A 348 -7.27 2.11 11.46
C ARG A 348 -8.23 3.22 11.87
N ILE A 349 -9.37 2.87 12.42
CA ILE A 349 -10.37 3.83 12.88
C ILE A 349 -9.77 4.78 13.93
N ALA A 350 -8.94 4.26 14.82
CA ALA A 350 -8.34 5.04 15.89
C ALA A 350 -7.17 5.93 15.40
N LEU A 351 -6.22 5.38 14.64
CA LEU A 351 -4.96 6.06 14.26
C LEU A 351 -5.09 6.95 13.03
N GLY A 352 -6.00 6.65 12.12
CA GLY A 352 -6.16 7.40 10.87
C GLY A 352 -5.12 7.11 9.78
N SER A 353 -4.11 6.28 10.02
CA SER A 353 -3.08 5.88 9.04
C SER A 353 -3.17 4.41 8.72
N ALA A 354 -3.41 4.07 7.46
CA ALA A 354 -3.45 2.69 6.98
C ALA A 354 -2.12 1.98 7.22
N THR A 355 -1.00 2.61 6.87
CA THR A 355 0.34 2.02 7.03
C THR A 355 0.67 1.74 8.50
N VAL A 356 0.40 2.70 9.41
CA VAL A 356 0.67 2.52 10.85
C VAL A 356 -0.24 1.43 11.42
N ALA A 357 -1.52 1.45 11.11
CA ALA A 357 -2.48 0.43 11.56
C ALA A 357 -2.06 -0.97 11.10
N ALA A 358 -1.69 -1.12 9.83
CA ALA A 358 -1.25 -2.38 9.24
C ALA A 358 0.02 -2.93 9.91
N ILE A 359 1.04 -2.10 10.08
CA ILE A 359 2.33 -2.51 10.66
C ILE A 359 2.18 -2.84 12.14
N THR A 360 1.42 -2.03 12.88
CA THR A 360 1.13 -2.30 14.30
C THR A 360 0.35 -3.61 14.44
N THR A 361 -0.66 -3.82 13.60
CA THR A 361 -1.41 -5.09 13.56
C THR A 361 -0.46 -6.26 13.32
N ALA A 362 0.42 -6.15 12.33
CA ALA A 362 1.35 -7.23 12.00
C ALA A 362 2.23 -7.60 13.20
N GLY A 363 2.72 -6.62 13.96
CA GLY A 363 3.47 -6.88 15.20
C GLY A 363 2.65 -7.62 16.25
N VAL A 364 1.41 -7.19 16.47
CA VAL A 364 0.51 -7.78 17.49
C VAL A 364 0.06 -9.20 17.13
N VAL A 365 -0.26 -9.47 15.85
CA VAL A 365 -0.84 -10.76 15.44
C VAL A 365 0.19 -11.79 14.97
N LEU A 366 1.46 -11.42 14.83
CA LEU A 366 2.52 -12.34 14.41
C LEU A 366 2.53 -13.66 15.20
N PRO A 367 2.40 -13.66 16.54
CA PRO A 367 2.38 -14.91 17.30
C PRO A 367 1.27 -15.87 16.92
N ILE A 368 0.17 -15.35 16.36
CA ILE A 368 -1.00 -16.14 15.95
C ILE A 368 -0.70 -16.96 14.70
N ILE A 369 0.06 -16.39 13.75
CA ILE A 369 0.46 -17.09 12.52
C ILE A 369 1.27 -18.34 12.86
N ASN A 370 2.21 -18.22 13.79
CA ASN A 370 3.10 -19.31 14.18
C ASN A 370 2.35 -20.50 14.81
N VAL A 371 1.15 -20.26 15.36
CA VAL A 371 0.35 -21.26 16.07
C VAL A 371 -0.72 -21.89 15.20
N THR A 372 -1.34 -21.07 14.35
CA THR A 372 -2.53 -21.49 13.59
C THR A 372 -2.20 -22.07 12.24
N HIS A 373 -0.95 -22.01 11.80
CA HIS A 373 -0.50 -22.39 10.46
C HIS A 373 -1.31 -21.76 9.32
N ALA A 374 -1.92 -20.59 9.58
CA ALA A 374 -2.65 -19.84 8.57
C ALA A 374 -1.70 -19.39 7.44
N ASP A 375 -2.22 -19.34 6.20
CA ASP A 375 -1.43 -18.86 5.06
C ASP A 375 -0.95 -17.41 5.30
N PRO A 376 0.37 -17.17 5.41
CA PRO A 376 0.89 -15.83 5.70
C PRO A 376 0.52 -14.80 4.63
N ALA A 377 0.40 -15.19 3.35
CA ALA A 377 0.02 -14.28 2.27
C ALA A 377 -1.44 -13.82 2.41
N LEU A 378 -2.35 -14.73 2.80
CA LEU A 378 -3.74 -14.36 3.11
C LEU A 378 -3.84 -13.49 4.36
N MET A 379 -2.99 -13.72 5.37
CA MET A 379 -2.91 -12.88 6.57
C MET A 379 -2.45 -11.46 6.24
N VAL A 380 -1.48 -11.29 5.32
CA VAL A 380 -1.06 -9.98 4.79
C VAL A 380 -2.24 -9.25 4.18
N LEU A 381 -2.99 -9.92 3.30
CA LEU A 381 -4.12 -9.33 2.58
C LEU A 381 -5.29 -9.01 3.51
N ALA A 382 -5.58 -9.86 4.51
CA ALA A 382 -6.57 -9.57 5.54
C ALA A 382 -6.21 -8.32 6.35
N THR A 383 -4.93 -8.21 6.76
CA THR A 383 -4.41 -7.04 7.48
C THR A 383 -4.49 -5.78 6.61
N GLY A 384 -4.07 -5.88 5.34
CA GLY A 384 -4.18 -4.80 4.35
C GLY A 384 -5.62 -4.34 4.16
N ALA A 385 -6.56 -5.27 4.03
CA ALA A 385 -7.99 -4.96 3.92
C ALA A 385 -8.53 -4.24 5.16
N GLY A 386 -8.22 -4.73 6.37
CA GLY A 386 -8.63 -4.08 7.60
C GLY A 386 -8.05 -2.68 7.78
N SER A 387 -6.83 -2.45 7.28
CA SER A 387 -6.10 -1.19 7.46
C SER A 387 -6.66 0.00 6.68
N VAL A 388 -7.66 -0.17 5.85
CA VAL A 388 -8.27 0.93 5.08
C VAL A 388 -9.70 1.25 5.47
N ILE A 389 -10.33 0.38 6.25
CA ILE A 389 -11.74 0.54 6.63
C ILE A 389 -12.03 1.90 7.25
N ALA A 390 -13.22 2.40 6.97
CA ALA A 390 -13.81 3.58 7.63
C ALA A 390 -12.86 4.78 7.74
N SER A 391 -12.01 5.02 6.73
CA SER A 391 -11.16 6.21 6.66
C SER A 391 -11.98 7.48 6.83
N HIS A 392 -11.65 8.33 7.79
CA HIS A 392 -12.42 9.51 8.15
C HIS A 392 -11.54 10.72 8.47
N VAL A 393 -12.02 11.68 9.24
CA VAL A 393 -11.38 12.98 9.51
C VAL A 393 -9.97 12.92 10.13
N ASN A 394 -9.53 11.77 10.61
CA ASN A 394 -8.17 11.57 11.14
C ASN A 394 -7.15 11.13 10.05
N ASP A 395 -7.61 10.90 8.81
CA ASP A 395 -6.78 10.44 7.69
C ASP A 395 -6.45 11.59 6.74
N PRO A 396 -5.16 11.82 6.40
CA PRO A 396 -4.78 12.76 5.35
C PRO A 396 -5.46 12.50 4.00
N GLY A 397 -5.65 11.24 3.60
CA GLY A 397 -6.35 10.85 2.37
C GLY A 397 -7.79 11.36 2.31
N PHE A 398 -8.49 11.37 3.45
CA PHE A 398 -9.83 11.95 3.57
C PHE A 398 -9.84 13.44 3.22
N TRP A 399 -8.86 14.20 3.71
CA TRP A 399 -8.78 15.63 3.46
C TRP A 399 -8.32 15.97 2.04
N LEU A 400 -7.41 15.16 1.47
CA LEU A 400 -7.02 15.26 0.07
C LEU A 400 -8.24 15.04 -0.83
N PHE A 401 -8.97 13.94 -0.62
CA PHE A 401 -10.18 13.64 -1.40
C PHE A 401 -11.23 14.75 -1.25
N LYS A 402 -11.50 15.19 0.01
CA LYS A 402 -12.41 16.30 0.28
C LYS A 402 -12.04 17.56 -0.48
N GLY A 403 -10.78 17.97 -0.42
CA GLY A 403 -10.29 19.21 -1.02
C GLY A 403 -10.38 19.18 -2.55
N TYR A 404 -9.86 18.13 -3.14
CA TYR A 404 -9.79 18.00 -4.60
C TYR A 404 -11.14 17.74 -5.29
N PHE A 405 -12.07 17.10 -4.61
CA PHE A 405 -13.43 16.90 -5.12
C PHE A 405 -14.43 17.97 -4.66
N ASN A 406 -13.95 19.03 -3.98
CA ASN A 406 -14.77 20.15 -3.50
C ASN A 406 -15.97 19.70 -2.67
N LEU A 407 -15.75 18.79 -1.73
CA LEU A 407 -16.77 18.18 -0.90
C LEU A 407 -16.83 18.82 0.50
N SER A 408 -18.01 18.82 1.12
CA SER A 408 -18.16 19.01 2.56
C SER A 408 -17.68 17.76 3.32
N VAL A 409 -17.41 17.89 4.63
CA VAL A 409 -17.02 16.75 5.48
C VAL A 409 -18.09 15.66 5.43
N GLY A 410 -19.38 16.02 5.50
CA GLY A 410 -20.48 15.05 5.45
C GLY A 410 -20.58 14.31 4.10
N GLU A 411 -20.31 15.00 2.99
CA GLU A 411 -20.26 14.35 1.67
C GLU A 411 -19.05 13.44 1.54
N THR A 412 -17.90 13.84 2.09
CA THR A 412 -16.69 13.02 2.09
C THR A 412 -16.88 11.73 2.89
N LEU A 413 -17.56 11.79 4.04
CA LEU A 413 -17.94 10.60 4.79
C LEU A 413 -18.86 9.66 3.99
N ARG A 414 -19.76 10.20 3.15
CA ARG A 414 -20.69 9.40 2.31
C ARG A 414 -20.05 8.89 1.02
N THR A 415 -18.89 9.38 0.66
CA THR A 415 -18.21 9.02 -0.58
C THR A 415 -16.90 8.30 -0.29
N TRP A 416 -15.87 8.97 0.18
CA TRP A 416 -14.56 8.42 0.49
C TRP A 416 -14.63 7.32 1.56
N THR A 417 -15.22 7.62 2.73
CA THR A 417 -15.29 6.65 3.84
C THR A 417 -16.04 5.39 3.45
N VAL A 418 -17.13 5.54 2.68
CA VAL A 418 -17.88 4.38 2.16
C VAL A 418 -17.05 3.61 1.13
N MET A 419 -16.34 4.29 0.22
CA MET A 419 -15.47 3.64 -0.75
C MET A 419 -14.36 2.80 -0.08
N GLU A 420 -13.68 3.37 0.92
CA GLU A 420 -12.64 2.69 1.67
C GLU A 420 -13.19 1.50 2.49
N THR A 421 -14.40 1.64 3.03
CA THR A 421 -15.11 0.53 3.70
C THR A 421 -15.45 -0.58 2.70
N LEU A 422 -15.95 -0.24 1.52
CA LEU A 422 -16.22 -1.24 0.46
C LEU A 422 -14.93 -1.96 0.04
N ILE A 423 -13.80 -1.26 -0.06
CA ILE A 423 -12.50 -1.87 -0.36
C ILE A 423 -12.12 -2.87 0.74
N SER A 424 -12.28 -2.48 2.00
CA SER A 424 -12.00 -3.34 3.16
C SER A 424 -12.86 -4.61 3.17
N ASP A 425 -14.17 -4.46 3.03
CA ASP A 425 -15.13 -5.56 3.08
C ASP A 425 -14.95 -6.53 1.90
N MET A 426 -14.79 -5.99 0.69
CA MET A 426 -14.51 -6.79 -0.50
C MET A 426 -13.15 -7.50 -0.41
N GLY A 427 -12.15 -6.83 0.16
CA GLY A 427 -10.85 -7.42 0.45
C GLY A 427 -10.96 -8.62 1.40
N LEU A 428 -11.67 -8.45 2.52
CA LEU A 428 -11.92 -9.55 3.47
C LEU A 428 -12.69 -10.70 2.81
N LEU A 429 -13.77 -10.41 2.09
CA LEU A 429 -14.54 -11.44 1.37
C LEU A 429 -13.67 -12.19 0.37
N GLY A 430 -12.81 -11.48 -0.37
CA GLY A 430 -11.86 -12.10 -1.30
C GLY A 430 -10.85 -13.00 -0.60
N VAL A 431 -10.31 -12.57 0.54
CA VAL A 431 -9.39 -13.38 1.37
C VAL A 431 -10.07 -14.64 1.86
N LEU A 432 -11.28 -14.52 2.41
CA LEU A 432 -12.04 -15.68 2.91
C LEU A 432 -12.42 -16.65 1.77
N ALA A 433 -12.80 -16.11 0.61
CA ALA A 433 -13.10 -16.93 -0.56
C ALA A 433 -11.86 -17.68 -1.08
N LEU A 434 -10.71 -17.02 -1.17
CA LEU A 434 -9.45 -17.67 -1.55
C LEU A 434 -9.05 -18.73 -0.53
N ASN A 435 -9.17 -18.44 0.76
CA ASN A 435 -8.87 -19.42 1.81
C ASN A 435 -9.73 -20.67 1.68
N ALA A 436 -11.03 -20.53 1.38
CA ALA A 436 -11.94 -21.67 1.21
C ALA A 436 -11.68 -22.49 -0.07
N VAL A 437 -10.99 -21.90 -1.07
CA VAL A 437 -10.63 -22.62 -2.32
C VAL A 437 -9.26 -23.28 -2.20
N LEU A 438 -8.35 -22.72 -1.40
CA LEU A 438 -6.97 -23.21 -1.27
C LEU A 438 -6.81 -24.25 -0.16
N HIS A 439 -7.70 -24.23 0.82
CA HIS A 439 -7.67 -25.06 2.03
C HIS A 439 -9.04 -25.66 2.33
#